data_79b960a413f4a7ff19e860727db78606
#
_entry.id   79b960a413f4a7ff19e860727db78606
#
_cell.length_a   1.000
_cell.length_b   1.000
_cell.length_c   1.000
_cell.angle_alpha   90.00
_cell.angle_beta   90.00
_cell.angle_gamma   90.00
#
_symmetry.space_group_name_H-M   'P 1'
#
loop_
_entity.id
_entity.type
_entity.pdbx_description
1 polymer ?
#
loop_
_entity_poly.entity_id
_entity_poly.type
_entity_poly.pdbx_seq_one_letter_code
_entity_poly.pdbx_strand_id
1 'polypeptide(L)'
;TYLDAYKRFDTSPIVKSKTAKGEDSFRSAIVTETKSDISDLSELGRKKFAFAAIWSTSGNLLPRYMLAWEGIHLDNLDRFHHYNYHDTVAKKVIAKEFDAGAIRLSTAERYAPYGLKIIATSDPIPTGPIVVSPQTPYPLMQKVQQALLSMADSAEGRNVLSKLDPDLQGGFVPASDTDYQDIRQMINAVPKTCGVGCHPEGSF
;
A
#
# COMPACT_ATOMS: atom_id res chain seq x y z
N THR A 1 -1.49 -5.03 -8.44
CA THR A 1 -0.82 -3.71 -8.45
C THR A 1 -0.66 -3.18 -9.88
N TYR A 2 -0.24 -1.89 -10.01
CA TYR A 2 0.11 -1.33 -11.32
C TYR A 2 1.16 -2.20 -12.05
N LEU A 3 2.19 -2.62 -11.34
CA LEU A 3 3.28 -3.41 -11.93
C LEU A 3 2.81 -4.79 -12.45
N ASP A 4 1.78 -5.38 -11.86
CA ASP A 4 1.15 -6.59 -12.40
C ASP A 4 0.34 -6.28 -13.67
N ALA A 5 -0.38 -5.17 -13.67
CA ALA A 5 -1.12 -4.73 -14.84
C ALA A 5 -0.17 -4.39 -16.00
N TYR A 6 0.93 -3.69 -15.72
CA TYR A 6 2.00 -3.46 -16.69
C TYR A 6 2.52 -4.76 -17.29
N LYS A 7 2.89 -5.71 -16.41
CA LYS A 7 3.52 -6.97 -16.83
C LYS A 7 2.59 -7.86 -17.67
N ARG A 8 1.28 -7.84 -17.37
CA ARG A 8 0.28 -8.68 -18.04
C ARG A 8 -0.36 -8.03 -19.26
N PHE A 9 -0.51 -6.74 -19.25
CA PHE A 9 -1.34 -6.00 -20.21
C PHE A 9 -0.62 -4.78 -20.84
N ASP A 10 0.66 -4.58 -20.55
CA ASP A 10 1.48 -3.47 -21.05
C ASP A 10 0.82 -2.09 -20.83
N THR A 11 0.17 -1.94 -19.66
CA THR A 11 -0.51 -0.70 -19.30
C THR A 11 0.46 0.42 -18.97
N SER A 12 0.10 1.64 -19.29
CA SER A 12 0.90 2.84 -18.98
C SER A 12 0.19 3.76 -18.00
N PRO A 13 0.87 4.30 -16.96
CA PRO A 13 0.29 5.28 -16.06
C PRO A 13 0.15 6.64 -16.76
N ILE A 14 -0.95 7.31 -16.50
CA ILE A 14 -1.19 8.65 -17.04
C ILE A 14 -1.24 9.72 -15.95
N VAL A 15 -1.81 9.38 -14.80
CA VAL A 15 -1.81 10.22 -13.58
C VAL A 15 -1.72 9.35 -12.35
N LYS A 16 -1.26 9.92 -11.24
CA LYS A 16 -1.37 9.34 -9.90
C LYS A 16 -2.17 10.29 -9.00
N SER A 17 -2.82 9.74 -7.98
CA SER A 17 -3.63 10.53 -7.06
C SER A 17 -2.80 11.35 -6.09
N LYS A 18 -3.42 12.39 -5.54
CA LYS A 18 -2.96 13.07 -4.32
C LYS A 18 -3.90 12.76 -3.16
N THR A 19 -3.32 12.58 -1.99
CA THR A 19 -4.08 12.43 -0.74
C THR A 19 -4.83 13.71 -0.39
N ALA A 20 -5.76 13.64 0.57
CA ALA A 20 -6.42 14.82 1.13
C ALA A 20 -5.45 15.88 1.67
N LYS A 21 -4.22 15.48 2.01
CA LYS A 21 -3.13 16.38 2.44
C LYS A 21 -2.36 17.00 1.25
N GLY A 22 -2.70 16.64 0.01
CA GLY A 22 -2.04 17.11 -1.21
C GLY A 22 -0.78 16.34 -1.58
N GLU A 23 -0.45 15.27 -0.87
CA GLU A 23 0.74 14.43 -1.11
C GLU A 23 0.46 13.42 -2.23
N ASP A 24 1.40 13.21 -3.13
CA ASP A 24 1.35 12.22 -4.21
C ASP A 24 2.09 10.92 -3.86
N SER A 25 2.35 10.75 -2.57
CA SER A 25 2.99 9.58 -1.98
C SER A 25 2.31 9.20 -0.65
N PHE A 26 2.52 7.99 -0.20
CA PHE A 26 2.06 7.48 1.09
C PHE A 26 3.07 6.51 1.69
N ARG A 27 2.86 6.09 2.95
CA ARG A 27 3.75 5.18 3.66
C ARG A 27 3.00 3.95 4.16
N SER A 28 3.71 2.85 4.29
CA SER A 28 3.31 1.71 5.10
C SER A 28 3.64 1.98 6.57
N ALA A 29 2.88 1.36 7.47
CA ALA A 29 3.18 1.33 8.88
C ALA A 29 3.06 -0.11 9.39
N ILE A 30 4.01 -0.52 10.25
CA ILE A 30 3.90 -1.71 11.05
C ILE A 30 3.46 -1.29 12.44
N VAL A 31 2.41 -1.92 12.94
CA VAL A 31 1.70 -1.54 14.16
C VAL A 31 1.58 -2.70 15.14
N THR A 32 1.52 -2.35 16.41
CA THR A 32 1.21 -3.27 17.52
C THR A 32 0.11 -2.68 18.39
N GLU A 33 -0.43 -3.44 19.33
CA GLU A 33 -1.33 -2.90 20.36
C GLU A 33 -0.52 -1.99 21.29
N THR A 34 -1.12 -0.90 21.77
CA THR A 34 -0.44 0.17 22.55
C THR A 34 0.29 -0.36 23.78
N LYS A 35 -0.24 -1.40 24.46
CA LYS A 35 0.37 -2.01 25.66
C LYS A 35 1.32 -3.17 25.33
N SER A 36 1.56 -3.44 24.04
CA SER A 36 2.51 -4.47 23.63
C SER A 36 3.94 -4.06 24.01
N ASP A 37 4.73 -5.03 24.47
CA ASP A 37 6.16 -4.83 24.74
C ASP A 37 6.99 -4.72 23.44
N ILE A 38 6.42 -5.13 22.30
CA ILE A 38 7.08 -5.05 20.98
C ILE A 38 7.22 -3.58 20.60
N SER A 39 8.45 -3.13 20.39
CA SER A 39 8.81 -1.74 20.06
C SER A 39 9.63 -1.61 18.79
N ASP A 40 10.16 -2.72 18.28
CA ASP A 40 11.05 -2.74 17.11
C ASP A 40 10.73 -3.91 16.19
N LEU A 41 11.14 -3.79 14.90
CA LEU A 41 10.90 -4.83 13.89
C LEU A 41 11.65 -6.13 14.20
N SER A 42 12.84 -6.05 14.76
CA SER A 42 13.66 -7.22 15.10
C SER A 42 12.98 -8.17 16.10
N GLU A 43 12.03 -7.66 16.88
CA GLU A 43 11.25 -8.43 17.87
C GLU A 43 10.09 -9.23 17.27
N LEU A 44 9.85 -9.09 15.94
CA LEU A 44 8.71 -9.71 15.27
C LEU A 44 8.95 -11.18 14.87
N GLY A 45 10.18 -11.69 15.00
CA GLY A 45 10.44 -13.11 14.83
C GLY A 45 9.58 -13.97 15.77
N ARG A 46 8.97 -15.04 15.23
CA ARG A 46 8.06 -15.94 15.97
C ARG A 46 6.80 -15.26 16.54
N LYS A 47 6.41 -14.12 16.00
CA LYS A 47 5.16 -13.43 16.36
C LYS A 47 4.06 -13.73 15.34
N LYS A 48 2.81 -13.50 15.75
CA LYS A 48 1.65 -13.56 14.85
C LYS A 48 1.53 -12.24 14.13
N PHE A 49 1.54 -12.28 12.79
CA PHE A 49 1.56 -11.08 11.97
C PHE A 49 0.36 -11.00 11.00
N ALA A 50 -0.37 -9.88 11.02
CA ALA A 50 -1.49 -9.63 10.11
C ALA A 50 -1.06 -8.72 8.95
N PHE A 51 -1.15 -9.22 7.73
CA PHE A 51 -0.97 -8.44 6.51
C PHE A 51 -2.33 -7.95 5.99
N ALA A 52 -2.33 -6.84 5.22
CA ALA A 52 -3.48 -6.48 4.41
C ALA A 52 -3.54 -7.37 3.14
N ALA A 53 -4.33 -6.98 2.14
CA ALA A 53 -4.52 -7.80 0.94
C ALA A 53 -3.19 -8.20 0.30
N ILE A 54 -3.13 -9.42 -0.21
CA ILE A 54 -1.91 -9.98 -0.82
C ILE A 54 -1.34 -9.09 -1.94
N TRP A 55 -2.20 -8.36 -2.62
CA TRP A 55 -1.85 -7.41 -3.69
C TRP A 55 -1.53 -6.00 -3.18
N SER A 56 -1.60 -5.76 -1.88
CA SER A 56 -1.36 -4.43 -1.31
C SER A 56 0.12 -4.13 -1.24
N THR A 57 0.53 -2.99 -1.81
CA THR A 57 1.91 -2.50 -1.68
C THR A 57 2.22 -2.16 -0.23
N SER A 58 1.38 -1.34 0.44
CA SER A 58 1.62 -0.89 1.82
C SER A 58 1.24 -1.92 2.89
N GLY A 59 0.34 -2.84 2.59
CA GLY A 59 -0.13 -3.82 3.58
C GLY A 59 0.50 -5.20 3.45
N ASN A 60 1.30 -5.45 2.41
CA ASN A 60 1.96 -6.73 2.19
C ASN A 60 3.39 -6.57 1.65
N LEU A 61 3.58 -5.98 0.46
CA LEU A 61 4.91 -5.94 -0.17
C LEU A 61 5.95 -5.19 0.67
N LEU A 62 5.67 -3.91 1.00
CA LEU A 62 6.59 -3.09 1.79
C LEU A 62 6.87 -3.66 3.18
N PRO A 63 5.85 -4.09 3.96
CA PRO A 63 6.11 -4.74 5.23
C PRO A 63 7.01 -5.96 5.13
N ARG A 64 6.82 -6.82 4.12
CA ARG A 64 7.69 -7.96 3.90
C ARG A 64 9.13 -7.54 3.55
N TYR A 65 9.27 -6.47 2.78
CA TYR A 65 10.57 -5.89 2.48
C TYR A 65 11.24 -5.35 3.74
N MET A 66 10.50 -4.60 4.59
CA MET A 66 11.00 -4.08 5.88
C MET A 66 11.41 -5.20 6.83
N LEU A 67 10.58 -6.25 6.96
CA LEU A 67 10.90 -7.42 7.79
C LEU A 67 12.11 -8.20 7.27
N ALA A 68 12.27 -8.30 5.94
CA ALA A 68 13.42 -8.99 5.35
C ALA A 68 14.75 -8.29 5.64
N TRP A 69 14.77 -6.96 5.82
CA TRP A 69 15.95 -6.23 6.27
C TRP A 69 16.39 -6.62 7.69
N GLU A 70 15.44 -7.02 8.55
CA GLU A 70 15.70 -7.57 9.89
C GLU A 70 15.93 -9.09 9.86
N GLY A 71 16.07 -9.69 8.67
CA GLY A 71 16.23 -11.14 8.52
C GLY A 71 14.96 -11.93 8.83
N ILE A 72 13.80 -11.29 8.91
CA ILE A 72 12.52 -11.92 9.22
C ILE A 72 11.76 -12.16 7.91
N HIS A 73 11.55 -13.43 7.59
CA HIS A 73 10.74 -13.89 6.47
C HIS A 73 9.45 -14.53 6.96
N LEU A 74 8.54 -14.91 6.07
CA LEU A 74 7.23 -15.45 6.45
C LEU A 74 7.33 -16.75 7.26
N ASP A 75 8.34 -17.57 7.02
CA ASP A 75 8.64 -18.81 7.73
C ASP A 75 9.24 -18.59 9.14
N ASN A 76 9.74 -17.39 9.41
CA ASN A 76 10.20 -16.99 10.75
C ASN A 76 9.06 -16.49 11.66
N LEU A 77 7.85 -16.29 11.11
CA LEU A 77 6.68 -15.89 11.88
C LEU A 77 6.01 -17.13 12.51
N ASP A 78 5.41 -16.97 13.71
CA ASP A 78 4.60 -18.03 14.31
C ASP A 78 3.38 -18.36 13.45
N ARG A 79 2.69 -17.31 13.01
CA ARG A 79 1.54 -17.37 12.11
C ARG A 79 1.39 -16.05 11.39
N PHE A 80 0.97 -16.10 10.14
CA PHE A 80 0.52 -14.90 9.42
C PHE A 80 -0.83 -15.13 8.74
N HIS A 81 -1.53 -14.00 8.46
CA HIS A 81 -2.78 -14.03 7.70
C HIS A 81 -2.94 -12.75 6.90
N HIS A 82 -3.56 -12.87 5.71
CA HIS A 82 -3.90 -11.73 4.87
C HIS A 82 -5.39 -11.39 4.98
N TYR A 83 -5.68 -10.12 5.21
CA TYR A 83 -7.03 -9.55 5.25
C TYR A 83 -7.25 -8.61 4.09
N ASN A 84 -8.48 -8.51 3.57
CA ASN A 84 -8.77 -7.65 2.43
C ASN A 84 -8.65 -6.15 2.73
N TYR A 85 -8.80 -5.75 4.00
CA TYR A 85 -8.87 -4.34 4.39
C TYR A 85 -7.88 -4.01 5.52
N HIS A 86 -7.25 -2.84 5.43
CA HIS A 86 -6.35 -2.31 6.46
C HIS A 86 -7.07 -2.15 7.82
N ASP A 87 -8.36 -1.74 7.80
CA ASP A 87 -9.18 -1.62 9.00
C ASP A 87 -9.37 -2.94 9.73
N THR A 88 -9.48 -4.03 8.99
CA THR A 88 -9.57 -5.38 9.59
C THR A 88 -8.26 -5.74 10.28
N VAL A 89 -7.13 -5.49 9.65
CA VAL A 89 -5.81 -5.69 10.27
C VAL A 89 -5.68 -4.88 11.56
N ALA A 90 -6.01 -3.59 11.53
CA ALA A 90 -5.97 -2.73 12.72
C ALA A 90 -6.80 -3.30 13.86
N LYS A 91 -8.05 -3.70 13.60
CA LYS A 91 -8.95 -4.30 14.60
C LYS A 91 -8.42 -5.62 15.16
N LYS A 92 -7.80 -6.46 14.33
CA LYS A 92 -7.22 -7.75 14.75
C LYS A 92 -6.02 -7.56 15.67
N VAL A 93 -5.20 -6.53 15.43
CA VAL A 93 -4.08 -6.18 16.32
C VAL A 93 -4.59 -5.60 17.64
N ILE A 94 -5.56 -4.68 17.60
CA ILE A 94 -6.18 -4.13 18.83
C ILE A 94 -6.80 -5.24 19.69
N ALA A 95 -7.48 -6.21 19.04
CA ALA A 95 -8.08 -7.35 19.72
C ALA A 95 -7.05 -8.41 20.20
N LYS A 96 -5.75 -8.19 19.99
CA LYS A 96 -4.64 -9.11 20.34
C LYS A 96 -4.73 -10.49 19.70
N GLU A 97 -5.49 -10.61 18.60
CA GLU A 97 -5.51 -11.85 17.81
C GLU A 97 -4.20 -12.02 17.02
N PHE A 98 -3.53 -10.90 16.71
CA PHE A 98 -2.18 -10.81 16.15
C PHE A 98 -1.34 -9.87 17.01
N ASP A 99 -0.05 -10.18 17.11
CA ASP A 99 0.90 -9.40 17.88
C ASP A 99 1.29 -8.09 17.17
N ALA A 100 1.34 -8.14 15.83
CA ALA A 100 1.62 -6.99 14.98
C ALA A 100 0.83 -7.09 13.66
N GLY A 101 0.80 -6.00 12.93
CA GLY A 101 0.18 -5.97 11.61
C GLY A 101 0.71 -4.86 10.73
N ALA A 102 0.46 -5.01 9.43
CA ALA A 102 0.89 -4.06 8.41
C ALA A 102 -0.29 -3.36 7.76
N ILE A 103 -0.29 -2.04 7.81
CA ILE A 103 -1.36 -1.20 7.29
C ILE A 103 -0.78 0.06 6.63
N ARG A 104 -1.62 0.83 5.97
CA ARG A 104 -1.26 2.17 5.51
C ARG A 104 -1.08 3.11 6.70
N LEU A 105 -0.12 4.04 6.64
CA LEU A 105 0.15 4.98 7.72
C LEU A 105 -1.10 5.80 8.11
N SER A 106 -1.87 6.30 7.14
CA SER A 106 -3.11 7.04 7.41
C SER A 106 -4.15 6.22 8.19
N THR A 107 -4.21 4.91 7.95
CA THR A 107 -5.04 4.00 8.74
C THR A 107 -4.46 3.83 10.15
N ALA A 108 -3.14 3.69 10.29
CA ALA A 108 -2.50 3.58 11.61
C ALA A 108 -2.76 4.83 12.47
N GLU A 109 -2.60 6.02 11.90
CA GLU A 109 -2.90 7.30 12.55
C GLU A 109 -4.36 7.37 13.02
N ARG A 110 -5.31 6.95 12.17
CA ARG A 110 -6.73 6.92 12.50
C ARG A 110 -7.07 5.96 13.63
N TYR A 111 -6.37 4.83 13.74
CA TYR A 111 -6.59 3.83 14.79
C TYR A 111 -5.71 4.02 16.04
N ALA A 112 -4.74 4.92 16.03
CA ALA A 112 -3.90 5.21 17.20
C ALA A 112 -4.71 5.56 18.47
N PRO A 113 -5.78 6.40 18.41
CA PRO A 113 -6.61 6.67 19.57
C PRO A 113 -7.37 5.44 20.11
N TYR A 114 -7.50 4.39 19.30
CA TYR A 114 -8.23 3.17 19.64
C TYR A 114 -7.33 2.04 20.14
N GLY A 115 -6.04 2.31 20.37
CA GLY A 115 -5.12 1.37 20.99
C GLY A 115 -4.08 0.76 20.04
N LEU A 116 -3.76 1.42 18.92
CA LEU A 116 -2.61 1.06 18.08
C LEU A 116 -1.39 1.92 18.37
N LYS A 117 -0.22 1.30 18.30
CA LYS A 117 1.10 1.93 18.35
C LYS A 117 1.84 1.61 17.05
N ILE A 118 2.40 2.63 16.41
CA ILE A 118 3.27 2.47 15.24
C ILE A 118 4.68 2.16 15.74
N ILE A 119 5.28 1.08 15.26
CA ILE A 119 6.67 0.69 15.60
C ILE A 119 7.65 0.93 14.44
N ALA A 120 7.16 0.98 13.21
CA ALA A 120 7.96 1.34 12.05
C ALA A 120 7.13 1.92 10.92
N THR A 121 7.76 2.74 10.09
CA THR A 121 7.17 3.27 8.84
C THR A 121 8.13 3.06 7.68
N SER A 122 7.60 2.82 6.49
CA SER A 122 8.40 2.76 5.26
C SER A 122 8.85 4.15 4.80
N ASP A 123 9.77 4.19 3.86
CA ASP A 123 9.93 5.35 2.99
C ASP A 123 8.64 5.64 2.20
N PRO A 124 8.44 6.90 1.74
CA PRO A 124 7.27 7.23 0.94
C PRO A 124 7.33 6.49 -0.41
N ILE A 125 6.17 5.99 -0.83
CA ILE A 125 5.99 5.37 -2.14
C ILE A 125 4.92 6.12 -2.91
N PRO A 126 4.98 6.19 -4.25
CA PRO A 126 3.98 6.88 -5.04
C PRO A 126 2.58 6.28 -4.84
N THR A 127 1.58 7.15 -4.86
CA THR A 127 0.16 6.75 -4.85
C THR A 127 -0.20 5.91 -6.08
N GLY A 128 -1.35 5.23 -6.01
CA GLY A 128 -1.81 4.36 -7.11
C GLY A 128 -2.08 5.16 -8.39
N PRO A 129 -1.58 4.69 -9.56
CA PRO A 129 -1.83 5.35 -10.83
C PRO A 129 -3.17 4.98 -11.42
N ILE A 130 -3.72 5.90 -12.21
CA ILE A 130 -4.69 5.57 -13.25
C ILE A 130 -3.89 5.20 -14.49
N VAL A 131 -4.22 4.05 -15.06
CA VAL A 131 -3.49 3.49 -16.20
C VAL A 131 -4.38 3.36 -17.43
N VAL A 132 -3.76 3.33 -18.59
CA VAL A 132 -4.42 3.06 -19.86
C VAL A 132 -3.82 1.81 -20.50
N SER A 133 -4.65 1.13 -21.29
CA SER A 133 -4.24 0.02 -22.14
C SER A 133 -3.49 0.57 -23.38
N PRO A 134 -2.56 -0.19 -23.97
CA PRO A 134 -1.91 0.17 -25.26
C PRO A 134 -2.91 0.41 -26.40
N GLN A 135 -4.10 -0.19 -26.33
CA GLN A 135 -5.17 0.00 -27.32
C GLN A 135 -5.98 1.27 -27.11
N THR A 136 -5.75 2.01 -26.03
CA THR A 136 -6.49 3.26 -25.78
C THR A 136 -6.09 4.32 -26.81
N PRO A 137 -7.05 4.85 -27.60
CA PRO A 137 -6.74 5.88 -28.58
C PRO A 137 -6.09 7.11 -27.92
N TYR A 138 -4.98 7.57 -28.48
CA TYR A 138 -4.22 8.69 -27.93
C TYR A 138 -5.05 9.94 -27.62
N PRO A 139 -5.98 10.40 -28.52
CA PRO A 139 -6.83 11.54 -28.23
C PRO A 139 -7.78 11.33 -27.02
N LEU A 140 -8.24 10.10 -26.80
CA LEU A 140 -9.07 9.77 -25.63
C LEU A 140 -8.22 9.80 -24.36
N MET A 141 -7.04 9.18 -24.39
CA MET A 141 -6.09 9.19 -23.27
C MET A 141 -5.77 10.62 -22.84
N GLN A 142 -5.43 11.51 -23.81
CA GLN A 142 -5.12 12.92 -23.52
C GLN A 142 -6.30 13.65 -22.86
N LYS A 143 -7.53 13.45 -23.36
CA LYS A 143 -8.73 14.07 -22.78
C LYS A 143 -8.98 13.61 -21.35
N VAL A 144 -8.84 12.31 -21.09
CA VAL A 144 -9.00 11.74 -19.74
C VAL A 144 -7.92 12.28 -18.79
N GLN A 145 -6.67 12.29 -19.25
CA GLN A 145 -5.56 12.82 -18.46
C GLN A 145 -5.78 14.29 -18.10
N GLN A 146 -6.12 15.11 -19.08
CA GLN A 146 -6.37 16.53 -18.87
C GLN A 146 -7.55 16.77 -17.91
N ALA A 147 -8.65 16.03 -18.07
CA ALA A 147 -9.82 16.13 -17.20
C ALA A 147 -9.48 15.79 -15.75
N LEU A 148 -8.66 14.75 -15.53
CA LEU A 148 -8.23 14.36 -14.18
C LEU A 148 -7.29 15.42 -13.58
N LEU A 149 -6.31 15.91 -14.34
CA LEU A 149 -5.35 16.91 -13.87
C LEU A 149 -6.03 18.23 -13.48
N SER A 150 -7.07 18.66 -14.23
CA SER A 150 -7.80 19.89 -13.95
C SER A 150 -8.98 19.72 -12.98
N MET A 151 -9.24 18.49 -12.49
CA MET A 151 -10.43 18.22 -11.67
C MET A 151 -10.48 19.09 -10.39
N ALA A 152 -9.34 19.32 -9.75
CA ALA A 152 -9.27 20.15 -8.53
C ALA A 152 -9.43 21.66 -8.78
N ASP A 153 -9.36 22.12 -10.05
CA ASP A 153 -9.39 23.55 -10.37
C ASP A 153 -10.82 24.14 -10.27
N SER A 154 -11.85 23.32 -10.49
CA SER A 154 -13.25 23.74 -10.43
C SER A 154 -13.91 23.41 -9.08
N ALA A 155 -14.93 24.19 -8.71
CA ALA A 155 -15.74 23.91 -7.52
C ALA A 155 -16.49 22.57 -7.61
N GLU A 156 -16.97 22.24 -8.82
CA GLU A 156 -17.64 20.98 -9.13
C GLU A 156 -16.70 19.79 -8.97
N GLY A 157 -15.50 19.88 -9.54
CA GLY A 157 -14.47 18.83 -9.44
C GLY A 157 -14.04 18.62 -7.98
N ARG A 158 -13.82 19.68 -7.21
CA ARG A 158 -13.54 19.58 -5.78
C ARG A 158 -14.68 18.91 -4.98
N ASN A 159 -15.93 19.20 -5.35
CA ASN A 159 -17.09 18.53 -4.73
C ASN A 159 -17.12 17.02 -5.07
N VAL A 160 -16.73 16.62 -6.26
CA VAL A 160 -16.58 15.21 -6.63
C VAL A 160 -15.45 14.57 -5.83
N LEU A 161 -14.27 15.18 -5.82
CA LEU A 161 -13.10 14.68 -5.10
C LEU A 161 -13.36 14.48 -3.61
N SER A 162 -14.10 15.40 -2.96
CA SER A 162 -14.42 15.31 -1.53
C SER A 162 -15.25 14.08 -1.14
N LYS A 163 -15.90 13.42 -2.09
CA LYS A 163 -16.71 12.21 -1.88
C LYS A 163 -15.92 10.92 -2.13
N LEU A 164 -14.70 11.03 -2.62
CA LEU A 164 -13.83 9.89 -2.89
C LEU A 164 -13.07 9.47 -1.63
N ASP A 165 -12.33 8.37 -1.75
CA ASP A 165 -11.40 7.93 -0.71
C ASP A 165 -10.38 9.06 -0.41
N PRO A 166 -9.98 9.26 0.86
CA PRO A 166 -9.01 10.29 1.25
C PRO A 166 -7.70 10.28 0.44
N ASP A 167 -7.33 9.15 -0.13
CA ASP A 167 -6.15 9.03 -0.99
C ASP A 167 -6.33 9.60 -2.40
N LEU A 168 -7.53 10.05 -2.76
CA LEU A 168 -7.88 10.63 -4.05
C LEU A 168 -8.34 12.08 -3.94
N GLN A 169 -8.64 12.55 -2.72
CA GLN A 169 -9.31 13.84 -2.49
C GLN A 169 -8.46 15.05 -2.87
N GLY A 170 -7.14 14.92 -2.92
CA GLY A 170 -6.23 15.99 -3.37
C GLY A 170 -6.17 16.18 -4.89
N GLY A 171 -6.92 15.37 -5.65
CA GLY A 171 -6.88 15.38 -7.11
C GLY A 171 -5.74 14.55 -7.68
N PHE A 172 -5.19 14.94 -8.82
CA PHE A 172 -4.23 14.13 -9.56
C PHE A 172 -3.03 14.95 -10.04
N VAL A 173 -1.91 14.25 -10.24
CA VAL A 173 -0.69 14.76 -10.87
C VAL A 173 -0.26 13.82 -12.00
N PRO A 174 0.55 14.26 -12.97
CA PRO A 174 1.10 13.37 -13.98
C PRO A 174 1.84 12.19 -13.35
N ALA A 175 1.77 11.04 -13.98
CA ALA A 175 2.52 9.85 -13.58
C ALA A 175 3.21 9.23 -14.80
N SER A 176 4.34 8.59 -14.52
CA SER A 176 5.12 7.84 -15.47
C SER A 176 5.54 6.50 -14.88
N ASP A 177 5.98 5.58 -15.72
CA ASP A 177 6.48 4.28 -15.27
C ASP A 177 7.69 4.41 -14.33
N THR A 178 8.52 5.44 -14.52
CA THR A 178 9.69 5.70 -13.69
C THR A 178 9.35 6.00 -12.23
N ASP A 179 8.17 6.53 -11.93
CA ASP A 179 7.70 6.77 -10.56
C ASP A 179 7.65 5.47 -9.74
N TYR A 180 7.48 4.30 -10.39
CA TYR A 180 7.29 3.00 -9.73
C TYR A 180 8.54 2.11 -9.77
N GLN A 181 9.71 2.67 -10.15
CA GLN A 181 10.94 1.88 -10.31
C GLN A 181 11.43 1.32 -8.98
N ASP A 182 11.36 2.11 -7.90
CA ASP A 182 11.76 1.64 -6.57
C ASP A 182 10.89 0.47 -6.09
N ILE A 183 9.58 0.51 -6.40
CA ILE A 183 8.69 -0.61 -6.08
C ILE A 183 9.09 -1.89 -6.84
N ARG A 184 9.57 -1.78 -8.10
CA ARG A 184 10.13 -2.94 -8.82
C ARG A 184 11.36 -3.52 -8.13
N GLN A 185 12.26 -2.67 -7.66
CA GLN A 185 13.45 -3.11 -6.93
C GLN A 185 13.06 -3.84 -5.64
N MET A 186 12.11 -3.30 -4.88
CA MET A 186 11.58 -3.93 -3.66
C MET A 186 10.95 -5.30 -3.95
N ILE A 187 10.15 -5.43 -5.02
CA ILE A 187 9.56 -6.71 -5.45
C ILE A 187 10.64 -7.75 -5.71
N ASN A 188 11.74 -7.35 -6.36
CA ASN A 188 12.83 -8.26 -6.67
C ASN A 188 13.67 -8.63 -5.44
N ALA A 189 13.72 -7.76 -4.43
CA ALA A 189 14.47 -7.98 -3.19
C ALA A 189 13.71 -8.85 -2.18
N VAL A 190 12.36 -8.86 -2.23
CA VAL A 190 11.56 -9.73 -1.35
C VAL A 190 11.65 -11.17 -1.84
N PRO A 191 12.11 -12.13 -0.99
CA PRO A 191 12.16 -13.53 -1.37
C PRO A 191 10.81 -14.03 -1.86
N LYS A 192 10.80 -14.73 -2.98
CA LYS A 192 9.61 -15.32 -3.60
C LYS A 192 9.07 -16.53 -2.83
N THR A 193 9.80 -17.01 -1.84
CA THR A 193 9.39 -18.10 -0.97
C THR A 193 8.22 -17.65 -0.13
N CYS A 194 7.06 -18.03 -0.56
CA CYS A 194 5.84 -17.90 0.19
C CYS A 194 5.70 -19.11 1.11
N GLY A 195 5.58 -18.87 2.42
CA GLY A 195 5.10 -19.91 3.36
C GLY A 195 3.68 -20.36 3.01
N VAL A 196 3.18 -21.36 3.74
CA VAL A 196 1.81 -21.90 3.59
C VAL A 196 0.79 -20.75 3.59
N GLY A 197 0.02 -20.62 2.50
CA GLY A 197 -1.00 -19.57 2.33
C GLY A 197 -0.73 -18.55 1.22
N CYS A 198 0.42 -18.60 0.56
CA CYS A 198 0.64 -17.88 -0.68
C CYS A 198 0.22 -18.75 -1.89
N HIS A 199 -0.47 -18.18 -2.85
CA HIS A 199 -0.74 -18.88 -4.11
C HIS A 199 0.57 -19.19 -4.83
N PRO A 200 0.78 -20.46 -5.29
CA PRO A 200 2.05 -20.89 -5.90
C PRO A 200 2.33 -20.32 -7.29
N GLU A 201 1.41 -19.59 -7.87
CA GLU A 201 1.57 -19.03 -9.21
C GLU A 201 1.91 -17.54 -9.14
N GLY A 202 3.20 -17.27 -9.02
CA GLY A 202 3.95 -16.14 -9.60
C GLY A 202 3.28 -14.78 -9.68
N SER A 203 2.56 -14.35 -8.66
CA SER A 203 2.00 -13.02 -8.58
C SER A 203 2.70 -12.18 -7.51
N PHE A 204 3.80 -11.72 -7.90
CA PHE A 204 4.45 -10.43 -7.84
C PHE A 204 5.15 -10.26 -9.16
#